data_6cacb1a456be60aa346069c729fb4949
#
_entry.id   6cacb1a456be60aa346069c729fb4949
#
_cell.length_a   1.000
_cell.length_b   1.000
_cell.length_c   1.000
_cell.angle_alpha   90.00
_cell.angle_beta   90.00
_cell.angle_gamma   90.00
#
_symmetry.space_group_name_H-M   'P 1'
#
loop_
_entity.id
_entity.type
_entity.pdbx_description
1 polymer ?
#
loop_
_entity_poly.entity_id
_entity_poly.type
_entity_poly.pdbx_seq_one_letter_code
_entity_poly.pdbx_strand_id
1 'polypeptide(L)'
;MIDLKFHCDIDASTLTVQSNSAQSLTSEIKNDEMAGWLTLPEDYDQEEFERIKRAAKTICNNSDYLVCIGIGGSYLGHKAIIDALEHKLKSHTKIVFVGNSISTISIQKVIDEIGDKDFSINVISKSGTTTEPAIAFRIFKQKLLEKYNESEAYSRIFATTDAESGALHDEAFYNHYERFVVPNNIGGRYSVLTAVGLLPLAVAGVDIDELMSGAREEEAALMTQLSSNETSNGEIAGSITDAIFKYASTRHILRSRNYDVEVLACFEPCMESFEKWWQQLFGESEGKENRGIFPTTAIYTTDLHSLGQYMQQGRPNIFETIISFEKKPVPEFMEKLDCELSVPKMPENLDGLGYLEDKTLSFINDKAKEATITAHANHIPVLEVVMPDLSERSLGSLIYFFELACAISAKLEQVNPFDQPGVEAYKNEMFRLLGKPLDS
;
A
#
# COMPACT_ATOMS: atom_id res chain seq x y z
N MET A 1 6.85 -16.78 -4.22
CA MET A 1 7.44 -15.78 -5.16
C MET A 1 6.31 -15.23 -6.01
N ILE A 2 6.25 -13.91 -6.21
CA ILE A 2 5.21 -13.30 -7.07
C ILE A 2 5.45 -13.70 -8.51
N ASP A 3 4.40 -14.06 -9.23
CA ASP A 3 4.40 -14.40 -10.66
C ASP A 3 3.52 -13.41 -11.44
N LEU A 4 3.80 -13.23 -12.73
CA LEU A 4 3.06 -12.35 -13.63
C LEU A 4 2.55 -13.14 -14.82
N LYS A 5 1.23 -13.21 -14.97
CA LYS A 5 0.58 -13.84 -16.13
C LYS A 5 -0.02 -12.80 -17.06
N PHE A 6 0.03 -13.09 -18.34
CA PHE A 6 -0.50 -12.24 -19.39
C PHE A 6 -1.74 -12.90 -20.03
N HIS A 7 -2.84 -12.19 -20.00
CA HIS A 7 -4.09 -12.54 -20.71
C HIS A 7 -4.35 -11.50 -21.81
N CYS A 8 -3.29 -11.18 -22.54
CA CYS A 8 -3.30 -10.21 -23.63
C CYS A 8 -2.18 -10.54 -24.63
N ASP A 9 -2.33 -10.04 -25.85
CA ASP A 9 -1.34 -10.24 -26.92
C ASP A 9 -0.24 -9.16 -26.82
N ILE A 10 0.90 -9.54 -26.25
CA ILE A 10 2.10 -8.72 -26.22
C ILE A 10 3.23 -9.51 -26.88
N ASP A 11 3.79 -8.91 -27.93
CA ASP A 11 4.91 -9.51 -28.65
C ASP A 11 6.12 -9.73 -27.73
N ALA A 12 6.55 -10.98 -27.62
CA ALA A 12 7.63 -11.40 -26.71
C ALA A 12 8.95 -10.68 -27.01
N SER A 13 9.26 -10.38 -28.28
CA SER A 13 10.48 -9.66 -28.64
C SER A 13 10.44 -8.20 -28.19
N THR A 14 9.30 -7.55 -28.36
CA THR A 14 9.06 -6.19 -27.86
C THR A 14 9.16 -6.12 -26.35
N LEU A 15 8.55 -7.08 -25.64
CA LEU A 15 8.60 -7.17 -24.20
C LEU A 15 10.03 -7.35 -23.70
N THR A 16 10.83 -8.23 -24.32
CA THR A 16 12.23 -8.44 -23.97
C THR A 16 13.06 -7.16 -24.12
N VAL A 17 12.90 -6.43 -25.23
CA VAL A 17 13.62 -5.16 -25.46
C VAL A 17 13.28 -4.14 -24.38
N GLN A 18 11.98 -3.99 -24.03
CA GLN A 18 11.55 -3.04 -23.01
C GLN A 18 11.99 -3.47 -21.60
N SER A 19 12.01 -4.77 -21.29
CA SER A 19 12.49 -5.28 -20.00
C SER A 19 13.99 -5.04 -19.82
N ASN A 20 14.80 -5.13 -20.87
CA ASN A 20 16.21 -4.76 -20.83
C ASN A 20 16.41 -3.25 -20.58
N SER A 21 15.55 -2.41 -21.17
CA SER A 21 15.52 -0.97 -20.87
C SER A 21 15.15 -0.68 -19.43
N ALA A 22 14.14 -1.38 -18.89
CA ALA A 22 13.71 -1.29 -17.50
C ALA A 22 14.87 -1.66 -16.52
N GLN A 23 15.60 -2.71 -16.82
CA GLN A 23 16.78 -3.11 -16.04
C GLN A 23 17.87 -2.02 -16.04
N SER A 24 18.14 -1.40 -17.18
CA SER A 24 19.09 -0.29 -17.28
C SER A 24 18.66 0.91 -16.42
N LEU A 25 17.37 1.28 -16.46
CA LEU A 25 16.80 2.38 -15.66
C LEU A 25 16.88 2.14 -14.16
N THR A 26 16.87 0.88 -13.72
CA THR A 26 17.01 0.56 -12.30
C THR A 26 18.37 1.00 -11.74
N SER A 27 19.42 0.94 -12.54
CA SER A 27 20.73 1.46 -12.14
C SER A 27 20.72 3.01 -11.99
N GLU A 28 19.93 3.71 -12.78
CA GLU A 28 19.74 5.16 -12.64
C GLU A 28 18.92 5.47 -11.38
N ILE A 29 17.85 4.71 -11.12
CA ILE A 29 17.02 4.85 -9.91
C ILE A 29 17.86 4.66 -8.66
N LYS A 30 18.72 3.66 -8.62
CA LYS A 30 19.61 3.38 -7.48
C LYS A 30 20.53 4.55 -7.12
N ASN A 31 20.88 5.39 -8.08
CA ASN A 31 21.72 6.56 -7.87
C ASN A 31 20.93 7.84 -7.58
N ASP A 32 19.60 7.78 -7.50
CA ASP A 32 18.76 8.93 -7.20
C ASP A 32 18.76 9.19 -5.68
N GLU A 33 18.84 10.47 -5.30
CA GLU A 33 18.86 10.89 -3.89
C GLU A 33 17.61 10.45 -3.12
N MET A 34 16.49 10.21 -3.82
CA MET A 34 15.21 9.81 -3.22
C MET A 34 14.96 8.29 -3.27
N ALA A 35 15.95 7.50 -3.63
CA ALA A 35 15.82 6.05 -3.77
C ALA A 35 16.24 5.26 -2.52
N GLY A 36 16.26 5.86 -1.35
CA GLY A 36 16.61 5.19 -0.09
C GLY A 36 15.73 3.98 0.25
N TRP A 37 14.51 3.95 -0.25
CA TRP A 37 13.59 2.81 -0.09
C TRP A 37 14.08 1.53 -0.80
N LEU A 38 14.91 1.66 -1.84
CA LEU A 38 15.36 0.54 -2.67
C LEU A 38 16.25 -0.45 -1.91
N THR A 39 17.09 0.04 -0.99
CA THR A 39 17.98 -0.78 -0.15
C THR A 39 17.54 -0.82 1.32
N LEU A 40 16.42 -0.19 1.64
CA LEU A 40 15.92 -0.10 3.00
C LEU A 40 15.66 -1.46 3.67
N PRO A 41 15.11 -2.47 2.99
CA PRO A 41 14.83 -3.75 3.65
C PRO A 41 16.07 -4.41 4.25
N GLU A 42 17.22 -4.34 3.60
CA GLU A 42 18.49 -4.86 4.12
C GLU A 42 19.19 -3.85 5.05
N ASP A 43 19.20 -2.56 4.67
CA ASP A 43 19.97 -1.51 5.34
C ASP A 43 19.22 -0.87 6.54
N TYR A 44 18.03 -1.36 6.93
CA TYR A 44 17.24 -0.76 7.99
C TYR A 44 18.00 -0.70 9.32
N ASP A 45 17.94 0.45 10.00
CA ASP A 45 18.52 0.63 11.34
C ASP A 45 17.93 -0.35 12.35
N GLN A 46 18.72 -1.35 12.73
CA GLN A 46 18.30 -2.42 13.63
C GLN A 46 17.99 -1.90 15.04
N GLU A 47 18.64 -0.83 15.51
CA GLU A 47 18.34 -0.23 16.80
C GLU A 47 16.96 0.45 16.78
N GLU A 48 16.64 1.19 15.72
CA GLU A 48 15.31 1.77 15.53
C GLU A 48 14.26 0.67 15.38
N PHE A 49 14.53 -0.37 14.61
CA PHE A 49 13.62 -1.49 14.43
C PHE A 49 13.22 -2.15 15.76
N GLU A 50 14.20 -2.41 16.63
CA GLU A 50 13.94 -2.95 17.97
C GLU A 50 13.25 -1.91 18.90
N ARG A 51 13.50 -0.62 18.72
CA ARG A 51 12.76 0.44 19.42
C ARG A 51 11.29 0.45 19.03
N ILE A 52 10.97 0.28 17.74
CA ILE A 52 9.59 0.16 17.24
C ILE A 52 8.86 -0.98 17.94
N LYS A 53 9.47 -2.16 18.05
CA LYS A 53 8.88 -3.31 18.75
C LYS A 53 8.63 -3.02 20.23
N ARG A 54 9.58 -2.35 20.90
CA ARG A 54 9.41 -1.95 22.32
C ARG A 54 8.29 -0.92 22.50
N ALA A 55 8.24 0.08 21.63
CA ALA A 55 7.18 1.08 21.63
C ALA A 55 5.80 0.46 21.37
N ALA A 56 5.69 -0.43 20.39
CA ALA A 56 4.47 -1.17 20.11
C ALA A 56 3.98 -1.96 21.34
N LYS A 57 4.89 -2.67 22.02
CA LYS A 57 4.57 -3.36 23.26
C LYS A 57 4.11 -2.41 24.38
N THR A 58 4.74 -1.24 24.49
CA THR A 58 4.35 -0.21 25.47
C THR A 58 2.94 0.30 25.18
N ILE A 59 2.65 0.63 23.91
CA ILE A 59 1.32 1.07 23.47
C ILE A 59 0.27 0.00 23.77
N CYS A 60 0.53 -1.24 23.39
CA CYS A 60 -0.40 -2.34 23.64
C CYS A 60 -0.67 -2.57 25.14
N ASN A 61 0.31 -2.38 26.00
CA ASN A 61 0.11 -2.54 27.44
C ASN A 61 -0.70 -1.39 28.08
N ASN A 62 -0.71 -0.21 27.48
CA ASN A 62 -1.22 1.02 28.07
C ASN A 62 -2.49 1.57 27.40
N SER A 63 -2.89 1.02 26.27
CA SER A 63 -3.92 1.64 25.43
C SER A 63 -4.85 0.63 24.78
N ASP A 64 -6.16 0.90 24.85
CA ASP A 64 -7.17 0.19 24.08
C ASP A 64 -7.15 0.62 22.61
N TYR A 65 -6.71 1.87 22.36
CA TYR A 65 -6.64 2.44 21.00
C TYR A 65 -5.29 3.07 20.70
N LEU A 66 -4.82 2.92 19.48
CA LEU A 66 -3.79 3.76 18.90
C LEU A 66 -4.43 4.67 17.84
N VAL A 67 -4.35 5.97 18.07
CA VAL A 67 -4.80 7.00 17.13
C VAL A 67 -3.65 7.30 16.17
N CYS A 68 -3.70 6.74 14.96
CA CYS A 68 -2.75 7.04 13.89
C CYS A 68 -3.16 8.32 13.17
N ILE A 69 -2.31 9.34 13.22
CA ILE A 69 -2.56 10.65 12.63
C ILE A 69 -1.63 10.85 11.43
N GLY A 70 -2.19 10.81 10.22
CA GLY A 70 -1.43 10.94 8.97
C GLY A 70 -2.34 11.07 7.76
N ILE A 71 -1.76 11.43 6.61
CA ILE A 71 -2.45 11.53 5.33
C ILE A 71 -1.57 11.01 4.20
N GLY A 72 -2.15 10.54 3.11
CA GLY A 72 -1.42 10.01 1.97
C GLY A 72 -0.49 8.87 2.36
N GLY A 73 0.79 8.98 2.03
CA GLY A 73 1.80 7.96 2.37
C GLY A 73 2.00 7.72 3.87
N SER A 74 1.69 8.74 4.71
CA SER A 74 1.67 8.58 6.17
C SER A 74 0.43 7.88 6.73
N TYR A 75 -0.41 7.30 5.86
CA TYR A 75 -1.67 6.66 6.22
C TYR A 75 -1.95 5.39 5.40
N LEU A 76 -1.87 5.48 4.06
CA LEU A 76 -2.38 4.44 3.18
C LEU A 76 -1.62 3.12 3.28
N GLY A 77 -0.28 3.16 3.38
CA GLY A 77 0.52 1.94 3.35
C GLY A 77 0.27 0.99 4.52
N HIS A 78 0.33 1.49 5.75
CA HIS A 78 0.07 0.63 6.92
C HIS A 78 -1.41 0.28 7.07
N LYS A 79 -2.33 1.16 6.66
CA LYS A 79 -3.75 0.79 6.60
C LYS A 79 -3.98 -0.36 5.63
N ALA A 80 -3.34 -0.33 4.46
CA ALA A 80 -3.42 -1.40 3.47
C ALA A 80 -3.07 -2.77 4.04
N ILE A 81 -1.97 -2.85 4.80
CA ILE A 81 -1.51 -4.11 5.40
C ILE A 81 -2.42 -4.53 6.56
N ILE A 82 -2.85 -3.59 7.42
CA ILE A 82 -3.75 -3.88 8.55
C ILE A 82 -5.06 -4.45 8.03
N ASP A 83 -5.70 -3.80 7.05
CA ASP A 83 -6.97 -4.26 6.50
C ASP A 83 -6.83 -5.62 5.79
N ALA A 84 -5.76 -5.81 5.02
CA ALA A 84 -5.50 -7.09 4.35
C ALA A 84 -5.34 -8.26 5.32
N LEU A 85 -4.77 -8.02 6.50
CA LEU A 85 -4.48 -9.04 7.51
C LEU A 85 -5.47 -9.06 8.68
N GLU A 86 -6.50 -8.20 8.69
CA GLU A 86 -7.44 -8.04 9.82
C GLU A 86 -7.99 -9.39 10.33
N HIS A 87 -8.26 -10.31 9.40
CA HIS A 87 -8.82 -11.63 9.72
C HIS A 87 -7.93 -12.51 10.64
N LYS A 88 -6.64 -12.19 10.79
CA LYS A 88 -5.69 -12.96 11.61
C LYS A 88 -5.02 -12.14 12.73
N LEU A 89 -5.17 -10.81 12.73
CA LEU A 89 -4.57 -9.96 13.76
C LEU A 89 -5.21 -10.22 15.13
N LYS A 90 -4.36 -10.30 16.16
CA LYS A 90 -4.77 -10.65 17.54
C LYS A 90 -4.51 -9.53 18.55
N SER A 91 -4.10 -8.34 18.08
CA SER A 91 -3.90 -7.22 19.00
C SER A 91 -5.22 -6.83 19.65
N HIS A 92 -5.20 -6.55 20.96
CA HIS A 92 -6.34 -5.96 21.63
C HIS A 92 -6.41 -4.45 21.48
N THR A 93 -5.30 -3.82 21.07
CA THR A 93 -5.23 -2.38 20.81
C THR A 93 -5.77 -2.12 19.41
N LYS A 94 -6.88 -1.41 19.32
CA LYS A 94 -7.51 -1.08 18.04
C LYS A 94 -6.82 0.13 17.40
N ILE A 95 -6.51 0.02 16.11
CA ILE A 95 -5.98 1.14 15.34
C ILE A 95 -7.14 1.96 14.78
N VAL A 96 -7.11 3.27 15.02
CA VAL A 96 -8.04 4.22 14.41
C VAL A 96 -7.27 5.32 13.68
N PHE A 97 -7.82 5.79 12.58
CA PHE A 97 -7.13 6.70 11.67
C PHE A 97 -7.82 8.06 11.64
N VAL A 98 -7.04 9.12 11.81
CA VAL A 98 -7.49 10.51 11.68
C VAL A 98 -6.43 11.36 10.99
N GLY A 99 -6.78 12.60 10.61
CA GLY A 99 -5.85 13.47 9.91
C GLY A 99 -5.72 13.17 8.40
N ASN A 100 -6.46 12.17 7.91
CA ASN A 100 -6.65 11.89 6.50
C ASN A 100 -7.84 12.67 5.90
N SER A 101 -8.55 13.42 6.73
CA SER A 101 -9.70 14.27 6.40
C SER A 101 -9.85 15.35 7.47
N ILE A 102 -10.42 16.51 7.08
CA ILE A 102 -10.85 17.57 8.00
C ILE A 102 -12.37 17.56 8.24
N SER A 103 -13.02 16.43 7.97
CA SER A 103 -14.44 16.26 8.20
C SER A 103 -14.74 16.17 9.69
N THR A 104 -15.59 17.08 10.20
CA THR A 104 -16.07 17.05 11.58
C THR A 104 -16.72 15.71 11.93
N ILE A 105 -17.53 15.15 11.02
CA ILE A 105 -18.19 13.85 11.23
C ILE A 105 -17.16 12.74 11.43
N SER A 106 -16.13 12.69 10.60
CA SER A 106 -15.10 11.66 10.67
C SER A 106 -14.28 11.74 11.97
N ILE A 107 -13.88 12.94 12.37
CA ILE A 107 -13.13 13.16 13.61
C ILE A 107 -14.00 12.83 14.83
N GLN A 108 -15.25 13.33 14.86
CA GLN A 108 -16.19 13.09 15.98
C GLN A 108 -16.49 11.60 16.14
N LYS A 109 -16.68 10.86 15.03
CA LYS A 109 -16.88 9.41 15.08
C LYS A 109 -15.75 8.69 15.83
N VAL A 110 -14.49 9.07 15.59
CA VAL A 110 -13.33 8.46 16.29
C VAL A 110 -13.32 8.87 17.76
N ILE A 111 -13.61 10.12 18.08
CA ILE A 111 -13.73 10.59 19.48
C ILE A 111 -14.81 9.79 20.22
N ASP A 112 -16.00 9.63 19.63
CA ASP A 112 -17.11 8.87 20.22
C ASP A 112 -16.78 7.38 20.39
N GLU A 113 -16.03 6.80 19.43
CA GLU A 113 -15.60 5.41 19.47
C GLU A 113 -14.59 5.15 20.58
N ILE A 114 -13.64 6.06 20.78
CA ILE A 114 -12.66 5.96 21.89
C ILE A 114 -13.37 6.15 23.23
N GLY A 115 -14.28 7.12 23.34
CA GLY A 115 -15.00 7.41 24.59
C GLY A 115 -14.06 7.58 25.77
N ASP A 116 -14.31 6.82 26.85
CA ASP A 116 -13.51 6.83 28.06
C ASP A 116 -12.33 5.83 28.06
N LYS A 117 -12.09 5.13 26.96
CA LYS A 117 -11.02 4.14 26.81
C LYS A 117 -9.64 4.80 26.81
N ASP A 118 -8.61 4.01 27.18
CA ASP A 118 -7.24 4.48 27.11
C ASP A 118 -6.70 4.48 25.69
N PHE A 119 -5.96 5.53 25.34
CA PHE A 119 -5.41 5.65 24.00
C PHE A 119 -4.02 6.28 23.99
N SER A 120 -3.26 5.95 22.95
CA SER A 120 -2.00 6.60 22.57
C SER A 120 -2.14 7.23 21.18
N ILE A 121 -1.23 8.12 20.84
CA ILE A 121 -1.18 8.79 19.53
C ILE A 121 0.12 8.40 18.82
N ASN A 122 0.03 8.00 17.56
CA ASN A 122 1.16 8.02 16.64
C ASN A 122 0.91 9.11 15.60
N VAL A 123 1.59 10.24 15.73
CA VAL A 123 1.52 11.32 14.76
C VAL A 123 2.64 11.20 13.74
N ILE A 124 2.25 11.12 12.46
CA ILE A 124 3.15 10.82 11.34
C ILE A 124 3.14 12.01 10.38
N SER A 125 4.18 12.82 10.40
CA SER A 125 4.35 13.95 9.51
C SER A 125 5.82 14.36 9.42
N LYS A 126 6.41 14.36 8.23
CA LYS A 126 7.81 14.75 8.03
C LYS A 126 8.07 16.20 8.46
N SER A 127 7.26 17.13 7.99
CA SER A 127 7.39 18.57 8.34
C SER A 127 6.68 18.97 9.62
N GLY A 128 5.63 18.24 10.01
CA GLY A 128 4.71 18.64 11.08
C GLY A 128 3.73 19.75 10.70
N THR A 129 3.78 20.27 9.48
CA THR A 129 2.97 21.42 9.02
C THR A 129 1.87 21.07 8.04
N THR A 130 1.73 19.79 7.64
CA THR A 130 0.62 19.35 6.80
C THR A 130 -0.68 19.61 7.54
N THR A 131 -1.59 20.34 6.91
CA THR A 131 -2.76 20.94 7.56
C THR A 131 -3.66 19.92 8.26
N GLU A 132 -4.05 18.87 7.58
CA GLU A 132 -5.00 17.87 8.07
C GLU A 132 -4.47 17.10 9.30
N PRO A 133 -3.25 16.51 9.26
CA PRO A 133 -2.64 15.89 10.43
C PRO A 133 -2.37 16.85 11.57
N ALA A 134 -1.94 18.09 11.28
CA ALA A 134 -1.65 19.07 12.32
C ALA A 134 -2.91 19.50 13.09
N ILE A 135 -4.04 19.66 12.40
CA ILE A 135 -5.35 19.92 13.04
C ILE A 135 -5.76 18.73 13.90
N ALA A 136 -5.73 17.51 13.34
CA ALA A 136 -6.09 16.31 14.08
C ALA A 136 -5.20 16.11 15.31
N PHE A 137 -3.89 16.34 15.18
CA PHE A 137 -2.96 16.24 16.30
C PHE A 137 -3.29 17.22 17.44
N ARG A 138 -3.59 18.47 17.13
CA ARG A 138 -4.02 19.46 18.16
C ARG A 138 -5.26 18.98 18.90
N ILE A 139 -6.26 18.46 18.20
CA ILE A 139 -7.51 17.96 18.79
C ILE A 139 -7.23 16.78 19.72
N PHE A 140 -6.53 15.75 19.24
CA PHE A 140 -6.30 14.53 20.02
C PHE A 140 -5.28 14.70 21.14
N LYS A 141 -4.27 15.57 20.95
CA LYS A 141 -3.37 15.99 22.04
C LYS A 141 -4.14 16.68 23.18
N GLN A 142 -5.08 17.57 22.83
CA GLN A 142 -5.94 18.19 23.85
C GLN A 142 -6.76 17.12 24.59
N LYS A 143 -7.31 16.12 23.89
CA LYS A 143 -8.02 15.01 24.53
C LYS A 143 -7.15 14.20 25.48
N LEU A 144 -5.88 13.97 25.17
CA LEU A 144 -4.94 13.35 26.10
C LEU A 144 -4.74 14.20 27.35
N LEU A 145 -4.55 15.53 27.19
CA LEU A 145 -4.35 16.46 28.31
C LEU A 145 -5.62 16.67 29.16
N GLU A 146 -6.81 16.44 28.62
CA GLU A 146 -8.07 16.43 29.38
C GLU A 146 -8.22 15.17 30.23
N LYS A 147 -7.62 14.04 29.78
CA LYS A 147 -7.75 12.73 30.43
C LYS A 147 -6.60 12.43 31.41
N TYR A 148 -5.38 12.81 31.07
CA TYR A 148 -4.16 12.45 31.83
C TYR A 148 -3.45 13.72 32.32
N ASN A 149 -2.58 13.57 33.34
CA ASN A 149 -1.63 14.63 33.65
C ASN A 149 -0.62 14.80 32.50
N GLU A 150 0.03 15.96 32.44
CA GLU A 150 0.89 16.33 31.30
C GLU A 150 2.00 15.30 31.02
N SER A 151 2.68 14.81 32.04
CA SER A 151 3.75 13.83 31.88
C SER A 151 3.24 12.51 31.27
N GLU A 152 2.09 12.02 31.75
CA GLU A 152 1.48 10.82 31.22
C GLU A 152 0.92 11.04 29.81
N ALA A 153 0.26 12.18 29.54
CA ALA A 153 -0.22 12.52 28.22
C ALA A 153 0.89 12.52 27.19
N TYR A 154 2.04 13.11 27.52
CA TYR A 154 3.19 13.19 26.62
C TYR A 154 3.87 11.84 26.41
N SER A 155 3.92 10.99 27.42
CA SER A 155 4.46 9.62 27.28
C SER A 155 3.61 8.71 26.39
N ARG A 156 2.37 9.12 26.06
CA ARG A 156 1.43 8.41 25.16
C ARG A 156 1.49 8.95 23.73
N ILE A 157 2.39 9.88 23.42
CA ILE A 157 2.57 10.46 22.09
C ILE A 157 3.87 9.93 21.49
N PHE A 158 3.74 9.31 20.33
CA PHE A 158 4.82 8.78 19.49
C PHE A 158 4.86 9.61 18.20
N ALA A 159 5.99 10.27 17.94
CA ALA A 159 6.15 11.13 16.77
C ALA A 159 7.02 10.45 15.71
N THR A 160 6.47 10.19 14.54
CA THR A 160 7.21 9.71 13.38
C THR A 160 7.41 10.90 12.44
N THR A 161 8.64 11.44 12.40
CA THR A 161 8.93 12.75 11.80
C THR A 161 10.35 12.82 11.24
N ASP A 162 10.75 13.97 10.70
CA ASP A 162 12.12 14.22 10.25
C ASP A 162 13.14 14.06 11.40
N ALA A 163 14.37 13.63 11.07
CA ALA A 163 15.40 13.39 12.05
C ALA A 163 15.95 14.66 12.70
N GLU A 164 16.01 15.76 11.94
CA GLU A 164 16.80 16.94 12.28
C GLU A 164 15.97 18.21 12.47
N SER A 165 14.81 18.33 11.79
CA SER A 165 14.09 19.60 11.71
C SER A 165 12.58 19.41 11.49
N GLY A 166 11.84 20.52 11.68
CA GLY A 166 10.40 20.58 11.43
C GLY A 166 9.58 20.79 12.69
N ALA A 167 8.37 21.31 12.51
CA ALA A 167 7.51 21.67 13.63
C ALA A 167 7.20 20.48 14.57
N LEU A 168 6.97 19.28 14.00
CA LEU A 168 6.72 18.09 14.81
C LEU A 168 8.00 17.58 15.48
N HIS A 169 9.15 17.66 14.78
CA HIS A 169 10.45 17.34 15.37
C HIS A 169 10.71 18.19 16.61
N ASP A 170 10.58 19.52 16.50
CA ASP A 170 10.84 20.45 17.58
C ASP A 170 9.85 20.25 18.75
N GLU A 171 8.56 20.09 18.45
CA GLU A 171 7.55 19.81 19.47
C GLU A 171 7.84 18.50 20.22
N ALA A 172 8.24 17.44 19.50
CA ALA A 172 8.59 16.17 20.11
C ALA A 172 9.87 16.26 20.95
N PHE A 173 10.85 17.05 20.51
CA PHE A 173 12.07 17.29 21.28
C PHE A 173 11.77 18.03 22.61
N TYR A 174 11.03 19.13 22.58
CA TYR A 174 10.72 19.93 23.76
C TYR A 174 9.81 19.23 24.75
N ASN A 175 8.90 18.39 24.28
CA ASN A 175 7.93 17.68 25.14
C ASN A 175 8.37 16.22 25.45
N HIS A 176 9.55 15.79 25.00
CA HIS A 176 10.11 14.46 25.22
C HIS A 176 9.24 13.31 24.70
N TYR A 177 8.54 13.51 23.54
CA TYR A 177 7.84 12.40 22.89
C TYR A 177 8.84 11.37 22.40
N GLU A 178 8.46 10.10 22.39
CA GLU A 178 9.26 9.09 21.70
C GLU A 178 9.22 9.35 20.20
N ARG A 179 10.41 9.43 19.54
CA ARG A 179 10.54 9.78 18.14
C ARG A 179 11.07 8.64 17.30
N PHE A 180 10.49 8.53 16.10
CA PHE A 180 10.93 7.64 15.02
C PHE A 180 11.18 8.47 13.77
N VAL A 181 12.09 7.98 12.91
CA VAL A 181 12.58 8.76 11.78
C VAL A 181 11.82 8.46 10.50
N VAL A 182 11.41 9.50 9.80
CA VAL A 182 11.08 9.46 8.38
C VAL A 182 12.34 9.79 7.58
N PRO A 183 12.97 8.83 6.90
CA PRO A 183 14.22 9.09 6.19
C PRO A 183 14.09 10.23 5.16
N ASN A 184 15.13 11.07 5.07
CA ASN A 184 15.11 12.23 4.17
C ASN A 184 15.14 11.87 2.70
N ASN A 185 15.71 10.71 2.39
CA ASN A 185 15.84 10.14 1.06
C ASN A 185 14.70 9.19 0.67
N ILE A 186 13.56 9.23 1.39
CA ILE A 186 12.38 8.42 1.08
C ILE A 186 11.15 9.32 1.00
N GLY A 187 10.45 9.25 -0.11
CA GLY A 187 9.17 9.95 -0.32
C GLY A 187 8.01 9.28 0.43
N GLY A 188 6.95 10.06 0.76
CA GLY A 188 5.83 9.56 1.58
C GLY A 188 5.18 8.28 1.03
N ARG A 189 4.94 8.19 -0.28
CA ARG A 189 4.32 7.02 -0.92
C ARG A 189 5.20 5.77 -1.02
N TYR A 190 6.52 5.93 -0.75
CA TYR A 190 7.53 4.87 -0.68
C TYR A 190 7.93 4.54 0.77
N SER A 191 7.21 5.03 1.77
CA SER A 191 7.67 4.99 3.17
C SER A 191 7.04 3.89 4.03
N VAL A 192 6.23 3.00 3.46
CA VAL A 192 5.48 2.01 4.22
C VAL A 192 6.39 1.06 5.02
N LEU A 193 7.58 0.74 4.51
CA LEU A 193 8.57 -0.11 5.17
C LEU A 193 9.53 0.67 6.10
N THR A 194 9.27 1.96 6.35
CA THR A 194 9.95 2.75 7.39
C THR A 194 9.15 2.75 8.69
N ALA A 195 9.60 3.46 9.71
CA ALA A 195 8.86 3.67 10.96
C ALA A 195 7.44 4.21 10.73
N VAL A 196 7.19 4.89 9.58
CA VAL A 196 5.86 5.36 9.16
C VAL A 196 4.83 4.22 9.14
N GLY A 197 5.20 3.08 8.59
CA GLY A 197 4.33 1.90 8.56
C GLY A 197 4.60 0.94 9.72
N LEU A 198 5.87 0.69 10.04
CA LEU A 198 6.26 -0.39 10.94
C LEU A 198 5.72 -0.22 12.37
N LEU A 199 5.65 1.01 12.91
CA LEU A 199 5.13 1.21 14.27
C LEU A 199 3.63 0.88 14.38
N PRO A 200 2.73 1.46 13.57
CA PRO A 200 1.31 1.08 13.63
C PRO A 200 1.06 -0.39 13.26
N LEU A 201 1.86 -0.97 12.36
CA LEU A 201 1.78 -2.39 12.00
C LEU A 201 2.11 -3.29 13.18
N ALA A 202 3.21 -3.01 13.90
CA ALA A 202 3.60 -3.77 15.09
C ALA A 202 2.54 -3.67 16.20
N VAL A 203 1.92 -2.49 16.40
CA VAL A 203 0.81 -2.33 17.37
C VAL A 203 -0.42 -3.11 16.95
N ALA A 204 -0.73 -3.16 15.65
CA ALA A 204 -1.83 -3.96 15.13
C ALA A 204 -1.61 -5.48 15.28
N GLY A 205 -0.37 -5.91 15.58
CA GLY A 205 0.00 -7.32 15.74
C GLY A 205 0.46 -7.98 14.44
N VAL A 206 0.84 -7.18 13.44
CA VAL A 206 1.50 -7.66 12.21
C VAL A 206 2.93 -8.08 12.55
N ASP A 207 3.37 -9.23 12.05
CA ASP A 207 4.76 -9.64 12.13
C ASP A 207 5.62 -8.81 11.15
N ILE A 208 6.22 -7.74 11.69
CA ILE A 208 7.04 -6.83 10.90
C ILE A 208 8.39 -7.45 10.48
N ASP A 209 8.86 -8.50 11.17
CA ASP A 209 10.05 -9.25 10.75
C ASP A 209 9.77 -10.05 9.47
N GLU A 210 8.63 -10.73 9.40
CA GLU A 210 8.19 -11.44 8.20
C GLU A 210 7.88 -10.48 7.05
N LEU A 211 7.25 -9.32 7.33
CA LEU A 211 7.00 -8.29 6.33
C LEU A 211 8.30 -7.80 5.69
N MET A 212 9.29 -7.43 6.53
CA MET A 212 10.60 -6.97 6.05
C MET A 212 11.37 -8.09 5.36
N SER A 213 11.22 -9.35 5.80
CA SER A 213 11.85 -10.49 5.14
C SER A 213 11.37 -10.68 3.70
N GLY A 214 10.06 -10.50 3.46
CA GLY A 214 9.52 -10.56 2.10
C GLY A 214 10.11 -9.48 1.19
N ALA A 215 10.17 -8.23 1.65
CA ALA A 215 10.78 -7.15 0.89
C ALA A 215 12.29 -7.36 0.65
N ARG A 216 13.00 -7.88 1.65
CA ARG A 216 14.44 -8.19 1.57
C ARG A 216 14.76 -9.28 0.55
N GLU A 217 13.89 -10.28 0.40
CA GLU A 217 14.04 -11.32 -0.63
C GLU A 217 14.01 -10.72 -2.03
N GLU A 218 13.11 -9.76 -2.26
CA GLU A 218 13.00 -9.05 -3.54
C GLU A 218 14.21 -8.15 -3.81
N GLU A 219 14.65 -7.41 -2.80
CA GLU A 219 15.85 -6.59 -2.88
C GLU A 219 17.08 -7.45 -3.22
N ALA A 220 17.29 -8.57 -2.52
CA ALA A 220 18.42 -9.47 -2.75
C ALA A 220 18.42 -10.03 -4.18
N ALA A 221 17.24 -10.40 -4.71
CA ALA A 221 17.09 -10.85 -6.08
C ALA A 221 17.47 -9.75 -7.09
N LEU A 222 17.00 -8.53 -6.85
CA LEU A 222 17.34 -7.35 -7.67
C LEU A 222 18.85 -7.07 -7.65
N MET A 223 19.47 -7.02 -6.46
CA MET A 223 20.89 -6.70 -6.33
C MET A 223 21.77 -7.78 -6.99
N THR A 224 21.38 -9.04 -6.91
CA THR A 224 22.03 -10.15 -7.61
C THR A 224 21.99 -9.94 -9.12
N GLN A 225 20.82 -9.57 -9.66
CA GLN A 225 20.65 -9.36 -11.09
C GLN A 225 21.43 -8.14 -11.60
N LEU A 226 21.46 -7.04 -10.83
CA LEU A 226 22.25 -5.84 -11.19
C LEU A 226 23.75 -6.08 -11.12
N SER A 227 24.22 -6.99 -10.26
CA SER A 227 25.65 -7.32 -10.08
C SER A 227 26.17 -8.30 -11.13
N SER A 228 25.30 -9.13 -11.68
CA SER A 228 25.66 -10.04 -12.76
C SER A 228 25.84 -9.23 -14.05
N ASN A 229 27.06 -8.83 -14.36
CA ASN A 229 27.47 -8.21 -15.64
C ASN A 229 27.27 -9.15 -16.86
N GLU A 230 26.54 -10.23 -16.70
CA GLU A 230 26.21 -11.13 -17.78
C GLU A 230 25.04 -10.58 -18.58
N THR A 231 25.37 -9.81 -19.61
CA THR A 231 24.59 -9.84 -20.85
C THR A 231 24.66 -11.27 -21.43
N SER A 232 24.21 -12.25 -20.65
CA SER A 232 23.94 -13.57 -21.18
C SER A 232 22.69 -13.44 -22.04
N ASN A 233 22.87 -13.72 -23.35
CA ASN A 233 21.79 -13.99 -24.31
C ASN A 233 20.98 -15.26 -23.92
N GLY A 234 20.75 -15.48 -22.65
CA GLY A 234 20.03 -16.61 -22.09
C GLY A 234 18.93 -16.12 -21.20
N GLU A 235 17.73 -16.54 -21.51
CA GLU A 235 16.49 -16.42 -20.77
C GLU A 235 16.69 -16.16 -19.27
N ILE A 236 16.40 -14.94 -18.81
CA ILE A 236 16.18 -14.63 -17.39
C ILE A 236 14.75 -15.16 -17.08
N ALA A 237 14.58 -16.47 -17.21
CA ALA A 237 13.33 -17.10 -16.94
C ALA A 237 13.18 -17.32 -15.44
N GLY A 238 12.21 -16.67 -14.80
CA GLY A 238 11.65 -17.10 -13.53
C GLY A 238 12.19 -16.45 -12.27
N SER A 239 12.81 -15.27 -12.33
CA SER A 239 13.02 -14.45 -11.13
C SER A 239 11.89 -13.45 -10.95
N ILE A 240 11.59 -13.06 -9.71
CA ILE A 240 10.58 -12.02 -9.41
C ILE A 240 10.95 -10.67 -10.01
N THR A 241 12.23 -10.35 -10.08
CA THR A 241 12.75 -9.15 -10.74
C THR A 241 12.36 -9.12 -12.22
N ASP A 242 12.30 -10.29 -12.87
CA ASP A 242 11.78 -10.42 -14.24
C ASP A 242 10.29 -10.05 -14.32
N ALA A 243 9.48 -10.46 -13.32
CA ALA A 243 8.07 -10.08 -13.24
C ALA A 243 7.89 -8.56 -13.07
N ILE A 244 8.71 -7.90 -12.23
CA ILE A 244 8.71 -6.44 -12.04
C ILE A 244 9.01 -5.73 -13.35
N PHE A 245 10.08 -6.13 -14.05
CA PHE A 245 10.49 -5.52 -15.32
C PHE A 245 9.43 -5.72 -16.41
N LYS A 246 8.87 -6.92 -16.50
CA LYS A 246 7.79 -7.23 -17.44
C LYS A 246 6.53 -6.43 -17.16
N TYR A 247 6.15 -6.28 -15.89
CA TYR A 247 4.97 -5.48 -15.52
C TYR A 247 5.16 -4.01 -15.91
N ALA A 248 6.25 -3.37 -15.50
CA ALA A 248 6.54 -1.98 -15.85
C ALA A 248 6.64 -1.78 -17.37
N SER A 249 7.29 -2.69 -18.08
CA SER A 249 7.45 -2.66 -19.54
C SER A 249 6.12 -2.85 -20.25
N THR A 250 5.25 -3.73 -19.76
CA THR A 250 3.92 -3.96 -20.32
C THR A 250 3.05 -2.72 -20.19
N ARG A 251 3.09 -2.03 -19.05
CA ARG A 251 2.39 -0.75 -18.85
C ARG A 251 2.80 0.28 -19.92
N HIS A 252 4.12 0.43 -20.12
CA HIS A 252 4.65 1.34 -21.15
C HIS A 252 4.22 0.94 -22.57
N ILE A 253 4.26 -0.35 -22.92
CA ILE A 253 3.77 -0.86 -24.21
C ILE A 253 2.28 -0.57 -24.39
N LEU A 254 1.46 -0.85 -23.40
CA LEU A 254 0.03 -0.58 -23.44
C LEU A 254 -0.27 0.92 -23.55
N ARG A 255 0.45 1.76 -22.80
CA ARG A 255 0.35 3.22 -22.92
C ARG A 255 0.63 3.69 -24.34
N SER A 256 1.66 3.15 -24.99
CA SER A 256 1.99 3.47 -26.39
C SER A 256 0.91 3.05 -27.39
N ARG A 257 0.02 2.13 -26.99
CA ARG A 257 -1.16 1.66 -27.75
C ARG A 257 -2.45 2.39 -27.34
N ASN A 258 -2.35 3.53 -26.61
CA ASN A 258 -3.45 4.36 -26.11
C ASN A 258 -4.35 3.68 -25.03
N TYR A 259 -3.80 2.77 -24.25
CA TYR A 259 -4.41 2.34 -23.01
C TYR A 259 -3.97 3.31 -21.91
N ASP A 260 -4.85 4.26 -21.57
CA ASP A 260 -4.55 5.40 -20.69
C ASP A 260 -5.00 5.21 -19.26
N VAL A 261 -5.72 4.13 -18.98
CA VAL A 261 -6.30 3.83 -17.66
C VAL A 261 -5.93 2.41 -17.26
N GLU A 262 -5.38 2.25 -16.07
CA GLU A 262 -5.17 0.96 -15.43
C GLU A 262 -6.15 0.78 -14.27
N VAL A 263 -6.84 -0.36 -14.27
CA VAL A 263 -7.69 -0.78 -13.15
C VAL A 263 -6.96 -1.89 -12.40
N LEU A 264 -6.51 -1.60 -11.17
CA LEU A 264 -6.08 -2.65 -10.25
C LEU A 264 -7.31 -3.26 -9.60
N ALA A 265 -7.44 -4.58 -9.66
CA ALA A 265 -8.58 -5.29 -9.13
C ALA A 265 -8.20 -6.49 -8.26
N CYS A 266 -9.01 -6.81 -7.27
CA CYS A 266 -8.86 -8.00 -6.46
C CYS A 266 -10.23 -8.62 -6.14
N PHE A 267 -10.26 -9.95 -5.96
CA PHE A 267 -11.47 -10.70 -5.55
C PHE A 267 -11.58 -10.86 -4.03
N GLU A 268 -10.68 -10.24 -3.27
CA GLU A 268 -10.68 -10.23 -1.81
C GLU A 268 -10.89 -8.80 -1.31
N PRO A 269 -12.05 -8.47 -0.71
CA PRO A 269 -12.38 -7.10 -0.27
C PRO A 269 -11.40 -6.52 0.75
N CYS A 270 -10.69 -7.34 1.51
CA CYS A 270 -9.66 -6.89 2.43
C CYS A 270 -8.48 -6.18 1.74
N MET A 271 -8.35 -6.31 0.41
CA MET A 271 -7.32 -5.64 -0.39
C MET A 271 -7.71 -4.21 -0.85
N GLU A 272 -8.91 -3.72 -0.55
CA GLU A 272 -9.36 -2.39 -1.00
C GLU A 272 -8.41 -1.26 -0.57
N SER A 273 -7.94 -1.28 0.66
CA SER A 273 -6.98 -0.28 1.14
C SER A 273 -5.60 -0.42 0.50
N PHE A 274 -5.20 -1.63 0.12
CA PHE A 274 -3.97 -1.86 -0.64
C PHE A 274 -4.07 -1.25 -2.05
N GLU A 275 -5.18 -1.41 -2.70
CA GLU A 275 -5.46 -0.78 -4.00
C GLU A 275 -5.42 0.75 -3.91
N LYS A 276 -5.89 1.36 -2.80
CA LYS A 276 -5.79 2.81 -2.58
C LYS A 276 -4.35 3.29 -2.36
N TRP A 277 -3.51 2.50 -1.68
CA TRP A 277 -2.08 2.77 -1.58
C TRP A 277 -1.41 2.70 -2.97
N TRP A 278 -1.69 1.66 -3.74
CA TRP A 278 -1.20 1.51 -5.11
C TRP A 278 -1.65 2.68 -6.00
N GLN A 279 -2.91 3.12 -5.88
CA GLN A 279 -3.44 4.26 -6.62
C GLN A 279 -2.66 5.55 -6.33
N GLN A 280 -2.31 5.81 -5.06
CA GLN A 280 -1.46 6.94 -4.70
C GLN A 280 -0.05 6.77 -5.28
N LEU A 281 0.55 5.59 -5.12
CA LEU A 281 1.90 5.30 -5.57
C LEU A 281 2.06 5.65 -7.05
N PHE A 282 1.23 5.11 -7.92
CA PHE A 282 1.29 5.33 -9.35
C PHE A 282 0.79 6.74 -9.76
N GLY A 283 -0.30 7.20 -9.19
CA GLY A 283 -0.90 8.49 -9.53
C GLY A 283 0.03 9.68 -9.28
N GLU A 284 0.69 9.71 -8.13
CA GLU A 284 1.64 10.78 -7.81
C GLU A 284 3.00 10.62 -8.51
N SER A 285 3.40 9.38 -8.82
CA SER A 285 4.70 9.13 -9.46
C SER A 285 4.67 9.39 -10.96
N GLU A 286 3.60 9.05 -11.65
CA GLU A 286 3.52 9.11 -13.11
C GLU A 286 2.71 10.30 -13.66
N GLY A 287 1.69 10.77 -12.94
CA GLY A 287 0.73 11.77 -13.41
C GLY A 287 1.31 13.18 -13.55
N LYS A 288 2.28 13.38 -14.43
CA LYS A 288 3.04 14.62 -14.61
C LYS A 288 3.22 14.93 -16.10
N GLU A 289 3.40 16.21 -16.43
CA GLU A 289 3.74 16.67 -17.79
C GLU A 289 2.79 16.16 -18.88
N ASN A 290 1.51 15.95 -18.56
CA ASN A 290 0.48 15.32 -19.42
C ASN A 290 0.82 13.87 -19.83
N ARG A 291 1.57 13.17 -19.01
CA ARG A 291 1.97 11.77 -19.18
C ARG A 291 1.41 10.91 -18.04
N GLY A 292 1.73 9.62 -18.08
CA GLY A 292 1.32 8.62 -17.12
C GLY A 292 0.01 7.93 -17.48
N ILE A 293 -0.24 6.83 -16.79
CA ILE A 293 -1.46 6.04 -16.88
C ILE A 293 -2.32 6.40 -15.67
N PHE A 294 -3.61 6.68 -15.87
CA PHE A 294 -4.52 7.00 -14.77
C PHE A 294 -4.83 5.73 -13.96
N PRO A 295 -4.40 5.66 -12.69
CA PRO A 295 -4.65 4.50 -11.86
C PRO A 295 -6.04 4.58 -11.21
N THR A 296 -6.83 3.52 -11.35
CA THR A 296 -8.09 3.35 -10.64
C THR A 296 -8.21 1.94 -10.10
N THR A 297 -9.24 1.65 -9.30
CA THR A 297 -9.33 0.39 -8.57
C THR A 297 -10.74 -0.19 -8.63
N ALA A 298 -10.85 -1.52 -8.43
CA ALA A 298 -12.13 -2.21 -8.37
C ALA A 298 -12.06 -3.45 -7.45
N ILE A 299 -13.03 -3.62 -6.58
CA ILE A 299 -13.18 -4.84 -5.77
C ILE A 299 -14.25 -5.75 -6.37
N TYR A 300 -13.81 -6.89 -6.85
CA TYR A 300 -14.71 -7.90 -7.41
C TYR A 300 -15.17 -8.88 -6.31
N THR A 301 -16.36 -9.45 -6.39
CA THR A 301 -17.39 -9.36 -7.46
C THR A 301 -18.24 -8.10 -7.40
N THR A 302 -18.16 -7.29 -6.33
CA THR A 302 -19.01 -6.11 -6.09
C THR A 302 -19.01 -5.18 -7.32
N ASP A 303 -17.82 -4.79 -7.80
CA ASP A 303 -17.71 -3.84 -8.89
C ASP A 303 -17.96 -4.42 -10.28
N LEU A 304 -18.11 -5.73 -10.42
CA LEU A 304 -18.68 -6.30 -11.65
C LEU A 304 -20.14 -5.86 -11.86
N HIS A 305 -20.87 -5.55 -10.76
CA HIS A 305 -22.23 -5.04 -10.81
C HIS A 305 -22.32 -3.51 -11.04
N SER A 306 -21.17 -2.81 -11.05
CA SER A 306 -21.08 -1.38 -11.34
C SER A 306 -20.30 -1.09 -12.63
N LEU A 307 -19.13 -1.71 -12.81
CA LEU A 307 -18.19 -1.46 -13.89
C LEU A 307 -18.16 -2.56 -14.96
N GLY A 308 -18.68 -3.77 -14.68
CA GLY A 308 -18.57 -4.92 -15.59
C GLY A 308 -19.11 -4.66 -17.00
N GLN A 309 -20.21 -3.89 -17.13
CA GLN A 309 -20.73 -3.49 -18.45
C GLN A 309 -19.71 -2.65 -19.21
N TYR A 310 -19.03 -1.69 -18.54
CA TYR A 310 -18.04 -0.84 -19.19
C TYR A 310 -16.79 -1.62 -19.59
N MET A 311 -16.32 -2.53 -18.73
CA MET A 311 -15.17 -3.41 -19.02
C MET A 311 -15.40 -4.29 -20.24
N GLN A 312 -16.65 -4.72 -20.47
CA GLN A 312 -17.00 -5.61 -21.59
C GLN A 312 -17.31 -4.89 -22.90
N GLN A 313 -17.87 -3.68 -22.87
CA GLN A 313 -18.39 -2.99 -24.06
C GLN A 313 -18.13 -1.48 -24.07
N GLY A 314 -17.37 -0.97 -23.10
CA GLY A 314 -16.98 0.44 -23.05
C GLY A 314 -15.88 0.78 -24.05
N ARG A 315 -15.36 2.01 -23.94
CA ARG A 315 -14.21 2.42 -24.75
C ARG A 315 -12.97 1.62 -24.37
N PRO A 316 -12.28 0.94 -25.31
CA PRO A 316 -11.15 0.06 -24.98
C PRO A 316 -9.83 0.86 -24.82
N ASN A 317 -9.82 1.82 -23.90
CA ASN A 317 -8.62 2.56 -23.49
C ASN A 317 -8.19 2.20 -22.05
N ILE A 318 -8.74 1.12 -21.51
CA ILE A 318 -8.49 0.59 -20.19
C ILE A 318 -7.77 -0.75 -20.33
N PHE A 319 -6.83 -1.03 -19.44
CA PHE A 319 -6.35 -2.38 -19.18
C PHE A 319 -6.51 -2.71 -17.68
N GLU A 320 -6.48 -3.97 -17.35
CA GLU A 320 -6.75 -4.45 -16.01
C GLU A 320 -5.56 -5.22 -15.46
N THR A 321 -5.24 -5.00 -14.19
CA THR A 321 -4.28 -5.81 -13.42
C THR A 321 -5.01 -6.45 -12.26
N ILE A 322 -5.07 -7.78 -12.21
CA ILE A 322 -5.77 -8.52 -11.16
C ILE A 322 -4.75 -9.10 -10.19
N ILE A 323 -4.90 -8.79 -8.89
CA ILE A 323 -4.16 -9.48 -7.83
C ILE A 323 -4.89 -10.78 -7.50
N SER A 324 -4.15 -11.88 -7.51
CA SER A 324 -4.66 -13.22 -7.18
C SER A 324 -3.73 -13.97 -6.23
N PHE A 325 -4.21 -15.08 -5.67
CA PHE A 325 -3.47 -15.87 -4.68
C PHE A 325 -3.44 -17.34 -5.11
N GLU A 326 -2.24 -17.97 -5.07
CA GLU A 326 -2.12 -19.42 -5.30
C GLU A 326 -2.80 -20.19 -4.16
N LYS A 327 -2.44 -19.86 -2.91
CA LYS A 327 -3.13 -20.34 -1.74
C LYS A 327 -4.29 -19.40 -1.41
N LYS A 328 -5.51 -19.93 -1.45
CA LYS A 328 -6.72 -19.13 -1.21
C LYS A 328 -6.69 -18.52 0.20
N PRO A 329 -6.99 -17.21 0.35
CA PRO A 329 -7.15 -16.61 1.66
C PRO A 329 -8.36 -17.19 2.40
N VAL A 330 -8.08 -17.79 3.55
CA VAL A 330 -9.12 -18.28 4.47
C VAL A 330 -8.70 -17.94 5.90
N PRO A 331 -9.64 -17.68 6.83
CA PRO A 331 -9.31 -17.46 8.22
C PRO A 331 -8.48 -18.60 8.83
N GLU A 332 -7.45 -18.28 9.59
CA GLU A 332 -6.50 -19.25 10.19
C GLU A 332 -7.19 -20.40 10.95
N PHE A 333 -8.30 -20.09 11.66
CA PHE A 333 -9.03 -21.13 12.39
C PHE A 333 -9.73 -22.13 11.48
N MET A 334 -10.20 -21.70 10.30
CA MET A 334 -10.80 -22.59 9.30
C MET A 334 -9.75 -23.49 8.65
N GLU A 335 -8.58 -22.91 8.36
CA GLU A 335 -7.43 -23.66 7.86
C GLU A 335 -6.98 -24.73 8.84
N LYS A 336 -6.86 -24.40 10.14
CA LYS A 336 -6.48 -25.35 11.19
C LYS A 336 -7.50 -26.49 11.40
N LEU A 337 -8.77 -26.24 11.11
CA LEU A 337 -9.83 -27.24 11.23
C LEU A 337 -10.09 -28.00 9.93
N ASP A 338 -9.32 -27.72 8.87
CA ASP A 338 -9.55 -28.23 7.52
C ASP A 338 -11.03 -28.07 7.11
N CYS A 339 -11.60 -26.91 7.42
CA CYS A 339 -12.97 -26.57 7.10
C CYS A 339 -13.06 -25.19 6.47
N GLU A 340 -14.02 -25.01 5.58
CA GLU A 340 -14.31 -23.76 4.91
C GLU A 340 -15.81 -23.58 4.76
N LEU A 341 -16.27 -22.33 4.65
CA LEU A 341 -17.67 -22.05 4.36
C LEU A 341 -18.05 -22.62 2.99
N SER A 342 -19.08 -23.45 2.97
CA SER A 342 -19.65 -24.01 1.76
C SER A 342 -21.13 -23.63 1.62
N VAL A 343 -21.63 -23.71 0.40
CA VAL A 343 -23.04 -23.45 0.10
C VAL A 343 -23.90 -24.59 0.71
N PRO A 344 -24.83 -24.26 1.63
CA PRO A 344 -25.66 -25.30 2.26
C PRO A 344 -26.67 -25.88 1.29
N LYS A 345 -27.07 -27.13 1.55
CA LYS A 345 -28.19 -27.77 0.82
C LYS A 345 -29.51 -27.17 1.24
N MET A 346 -30.33 -26.84 0.27
CA MET A 346 -31.68 -26.36 0.50
C MET A 346 -32.71 -27.43 0.11
N PRO A 347 -33.81 -27.60 0.89
CA PRO A 347 -34.82 -28.61 0.56
C PRO A 347 -35.48 -28.40 -0.80
N GLU A 348 -35.56 -27.14 -1.22
CA GLU A 348 -36.14 -26.74 -2.50
C GLU A 348 -35.15 -25.79 -3.21
N ASN A 349 -34.86 -26.06 -4.49
CA ASN A 349 -33.94 -25.27 -5.32
C ASN A 349 -34.67 -24.11 -6.00
N LEU A 350 -35.34 -23.24 -5.21
CA LEU A 350 -36.15 -22.13 -5.73
C LEU A 350 -35.29 -21.01 -6.37
N ASP A 351 -34.07 -20.84 -5.90
CA ASP A 351 -33.08 -19.87 -6.40
C ASP A 351 -32.23 -20.38 -7.58
N GLY A 352 -32.37 -21.67 -7.91
CA GLY A 352 -31.61 -22.30 -8.98
C GLY A 352 -30.15 -22.61 -8.63
N LEU A 353 -29.71 -22.41 -7.37
CA LEU A 353 -28.32 -22.55 -6.94
C LEU A 353 -27.92 -23.97 -6.50
N GLY A 354 -28.77 -24.98 -6.69
CA GLY A 354 -28.49 -26.37 -6.30
C GLY A 354 -27.19 -26.93 -6.90
N TYR A 355 -26.72 -26.40 -8.03
CA TYR A 355 -25.43 -26.77 -8.63
C TYR A 355 -24.20 -26.28 -7.85
N LEU A 356 -24.38 -25.37 -6.88
CA LEU A 356 -23.34 -24.86 -5.99
C LEU A 356 -23.29 -25.58 -4.64
N GLU A 357 -24.29 -26.37 -4.30
CA GLU A 357 -24.32 -27.11 -3.02
C GLU A 357 -23.03 -27.86 -2.75
N ASP A 358 -22.56 -27.82 -1.50
CA ASP A 358 -21.31 -28.38 -1.01
C ASP A 358 -20.03 -27.75 -1.60
N LYS A 359 -20.10 -26.78 -2.52
CA LYS A 359 -18.92 -26.04 -3.00
C LYS A 359 -18.51 -24.98 -1.99
N THR A 360 -17.20 -24.85 -1.78
CA THR A 360 -16.65 -23.80 -0.89
C THR A 360 -16.74 -22.42 -1.51
N LEU A 361 -16.80 -21.38 -0.66
CA LEU A 361 -16.83 -20.01 -1.15
C LEU A 361 -15.54 -19.63 -1.88
N SER A 362 -14.37 -20.10 -1.42
CA SER A 362 -13.10 -19.85 -2.11
C SER A 362 -13.07 -20.46 -3.50
N PHE A 363 -13.62 -21.68 -3.67
CA PHE A 363 -13.77 -22.31 -4.99
C PHE A 363 -14.66 -21.47 -5.91
N ILE A 364 -15.79 -20.99 -5.41
CA ILE A 364 -16.73 -20.17 -6.21
C ILE A 364 -16.09 -18.85 -6.59
N ASN A 365 -15.43 -18.16 -5.64
CA ASN A 365 -14.72 -16.90 -5.86
C ASN A 365 -13.61 -17.04 -6.91
N ASP A 366 -12.85 -18.14 -6.85
CA ASP A 366 -11.81 -18.42 -7.84
C ASP A 366 -12.40 -18.66 -9.25
N LYS A 367 -13.54 -19.36 -9.34
CA LYS A 367 -14.24 -19.52 -10.62
C LYS A 367 -14.83 -18.22 -11.15
N ALA A 368 -15.28 -17.33 -10.26
CA ALA A 368 -15.68 -15.99 -10.65
C ALA A 368 -14.50 -15.19 -11.21
N LYS A 369 -13.32 -15.29 -10.59
CA LYS A 369 -12.08 -14.67 -11.09
C LYS A 369 -11.69 -15.21 -12.47
N GLU A 370 -11.61 -16.53 -12.63
CA GLU A 370 -11.28 -17.17 -13.92
C GLU A 370 -12.25 -16.73 -15.03
N ALA A 371 -13.54 -16.71 -14.73
CA ALA A 371 -14.57 -16.29 -15.67
C ALA A 371 -14.43 -14.81 -16.05
N THR A 372 -14.15 -13.93 -15.07
CA THR A 372 -13.95 -12.50 -15.29
C THR A 372 -12.72 -12.25 -16.17
N ILE A 373 -11.57 -12.86 -15.85
CA ILE A 373 -10.35 -12.76 -16.66
C ILE A 373 -10.64 -13.20 -18.11
N THR A 374 -11.28 -14.35 -18.28
CA THR A 374 -11.61 -14.88 -19.62
C THR A 374 -12.53 -13.95 -20.40
N ALA A 375 -13.53 -13.37 -19.73
CA ALA A 375 -14.48 -12.47 -20.38
C ALA A 375 -13.84 -11.14 -20.73
N HIS A 376 -13.11 -10.50 -19.78
CA HIS A 376 -12.47 -9.20 -19.98
C HIS A 376 -11.34 -9.26 -21.02
N ALA A 377 -10.53 -10.33 -21.02
CA ALA A 377 -9.44 -10.52 -21.99
C ALA A 377 -9.88 -10.59 -23.46
N ASN A 378 -11.16 -10.81 -23.73
CA ASN A 378 -11.72 -10.71 -25.08
C ASN A 378 -11.92 -9.27 -25.56
N HIS A 379 -11.83 -8.27 -24.67
CA HIS A 379 -12.11 -6.87 -24.98
C HIS A 379 -10.98 -5.91 -24.60
N ILE A 380 -10.35 -6.14 -23.46
CA ILE A 380 -9.26 -5.31 -22.91
C ILE A 380 -8.06 -6.18 -22.52
N PRO A 381 -6.82 -5.63 -22.50
CA PRO A 381 -5.68 -6.36 -21.95
C PRO A 381 -5.86 -6.63 -20.45
N VAL A 382 -5.56 -7.85 -20.02
CA VAL A 382 -5.60 -8.25 -18.62
C VAL A 382 -4.23 -8.82 -18.19
N LEU A 383 -3.70 -8.35 -17.09
CA LEU A 383 -2.52 -8.85 -16.40
C LEU A 383 -2.98 -9.52 -15.09
N GLU A 384 -2.28 -10.54 -14.65
CA GLU A 384 -2.54 -11.16 -13.36
C GLU A 384 -1.26 -11.23 -12.54
N VAL A 385 -1.21 -10.50 -11.41
CA VAL A 385 -0.14 -10.56 -10.41
C VAL A 385 -0.54 -11.63 -9.40
N VAL A 386 0.19 -12.74 -9.40
CA VAL A 386 -0.11 -13.92 -8.60
C VAL A 386 0.79 -13.94 -7.37
N MET A 387 0.19 -13.80 -6.20
CA MET A 387 0.86 -13.93 -4.91
C MET A 387 0.83 -15.38 -4.43
N PRO A 388 1.85 -15.85 -3.70
CA PRO A 388 1.81 -17.19 -3.08
C PRO A 388 0.64 -17.36 -2.13
N ASP A 389 0.42 -16.38 -1.26
CA ASP A 389 -0.61 -16.34 -0.24
C ASP A 389 -0.86 -14.91 0.26
N LEU A 390 -1.77 -14.73 1.22
CA LEU A 390 -2.02 -13.47 1.91
C LEU A 390 -1.32 -13.50 3.29
N SER A 391 0.00 -13.40 3.28
CA SER A 391 0.86 -13.33 4.47
C SER A 391 1.62 -12.01 4.56
N GLU A 392 2.21 -11.73 5.73
CA GLU A 392 3.09 -10.58 5.93
C GLU A 392 4.25 -10.59 4.95
N ARG A 393 4.89 -11.76 4.76
CA ARG A 393 6.00 -11.94 3.82
C ARG A 393 5.57 -11.65 2.39
N SER A 394 4.46 -12.20 1.94
CA SER A 394 3.93 -11.96 0.59
C SER A 394 3.53 -10.49 0.38
N LEU A 395 2.98 -9.82 1.41
CA LEU A 395 2.67 -8.39 1.33
C LEU A 395 3.92 -7.52 1.30
N GLY A 396 4.98 -7.88 2.05
CA GLY A 396 6.27 -7.21 1.98
C GLY A 396 6.88 -7.28 0.58
N SER A 397 6.87 -8.48 -0.02
CA SER A 397 7.27 -8.69 -1.41
C SER A 397 6.42 -7.85 -2.39
N LEU A 398 5.11 -7.81 -2.22
CA LEU A 398 4.19 -7.08 -3.11
C LEU A 398 4.40 -5.56 -3.04
N ILE A 399 4.68 -5.03 -1.85
CA ILE A 399 5.01 -3.60 -1.66
C ILE A 399 6.27 -3.26 -2.46
N TYR A 400 7.34 -4.01 -2.24
CA TYR A 400 8.60 -3.79 -2.95
C TYR A 400 8.43 -3.96 -4.47
N PHE A 401 7.68 -4.96 -4.90
CA PHE A 401 7.31 -5.18 -6.31
C PHE A 401 6.70 -3.91 -6.93
N PHE A 402 5.67 -3.35 -6.30
CA PHE A 402 4.99 -2.18 -6.88
C PHE A 402 5.79 -0.90 -6.73
N GLU A 403 6.55 -0.70 -5.66
CA GLU A 403 7.45 0.46 -5.51
C GLU A 403 8.48 0.50 -6.64
N LEU A 404 9.15 -0.62 -6.91
CA LEU A 404 10.14 -0.71 -7.97
C LEU A 404 9.49 -0.62 -9.36
N ALA A 405 8.40 -1.33 -9.60
CA ALA A 405 7.68 -1.28 -10.87
C ALA A 405 7.18 0.14 -11.18
N CYS A 406 6.69 0.87 -10.18
CA CYS A 406 6.26 2.25 -10.32
C CYS A 406 7.41 3.20 -10.67
N ALA A 407 8.53 3.09 -9.98
CA ALA A 407 9.70 3.92 -10.26
C ALA A 407 10.24 3.69 -11.68
N ILE A 408 10.31 2.43 -12.12
CA ILE A 408 10.72 2.06 -13.47
C ILE A 408 9.71 2.58 -14.51
N SER A 409 8.41 2.39 -14.27
CA SER A 409 7.35 2.81 -15.18
C SER A 409 7.36 4.33 -15.38
N ALA A 410 7.54 5.11 -14.30
CA ALA A 410 7.68 6.56 -14.38
C ALA A 410 8.92 6.99 -15.20
N LYS A 411 10.05 6.29 -15.03
CA LYS A 411 11.26 6.57 -15.83
C LYS A 411 11.07 6.20 -17.31
N LEU A 412 10.36 5.12 -17.62
CA LEU A 412 9.98 4.77 -19.01
C LEU A 412 9.09 5.86 -19.63
N GLU A 413 8.20 6.47 -18.85
CA GLU A 413 7.39 7.64 -19.24
C GLU A 413 8.20 8.95 -19.21
N GLN A 414 9.48 8.92 -18.86
CA GLN A 414 10.39 10.07 -18.80
C GLN A 414 9.93 11.16 -17.82
N VAL A 415 9.39 10.77 -16.68
CA VAL A 415 9.03 11.66 -15.57
C VAL A 415 9.77 11.30 -14.30
N ASN A 416 9.94 12.25 -13.37
CA ASN A 416 10.54 11.99 -12.07
C ASN A 416 9.56 11.22 -11.17
N PRO A 417 9.85 9.99 -10.71
CA PRO A 417 8.95 9.22 -9.85
C PRO A 417 8.81 9.78 -8.43
N PHE A 418 9.67 10.68 -7.97
CA PHE A 418 9.83 10.99 -6.54
C PHE A 418 9.28 12.36 -6.13
N ASP A 419 8.99 13.27 -7.06
CA ASP A 419 8.38 14.56 -6.78
C ASP A 419 6.84 14.56 -7.05
N GLN A 420 6.16 15.63 -6.66
CA GLN A 420 4.72 15.83 -6.89
C GLN A 420 4.36 17.32 -6.99
N PRO A 421 4.85 18.07 -8.00
CA PRO A 421 4.66 19.52 -8.08
C PRO A 421 3.20 19.94 -8.25
N GLY A 422 2.34 19.07 -8.81
CA GLY A 422 0.94 19.40 -9.11
C GLY A 422 0.07 19.67 -7.88
N VAL A 423 0.44 19.14 -6.70
CA VAL A 423 -0.36 19.33 -5.49
C VAL A 423 -0.16 20.71 -4.83
N GLU A 424 0.86 21.47 -5.21
CA GLU A 424 1.14 22.77 -4.59
C GLU A 424 0.09 23.83 -4.95
N ALA A 425 -0.51 23.75 -6.13
CA ALA A 425 -1.51 24.72 -6.58
C ALA A 425 -2.74 24.78 -5.65
N TYR A 426 -3.32 23.62 -5.32
CA TYR A 426 -4.49 23.61 -4.43
C TYR A 426 -4.13 23.98 -2.98
N LYS A 427 -2.94 23.59 -2.49
CA LYS A 427 -2.47 23.94 -1.16
C LYS A 427 -2.33 25.45 -1.00
N ASN A 428 -1.69 26.12 -1.96
CA ASN A 428 -1.50 27.56 -1.96
C ASN A 428 -2.84 28.30 -1.96
N GLU A 429 -3.81 27.84 -2.77
CA GLU A 429 -5.16 28.44 -2.79
C GLU A 429 -5.91 28.18 -1.48
N MET A 430 -5.80 26.99 -0.88
CA MET A 430 -6.37 26.70 0.42
C MET A 430 -5.79 27.63 1.51
N PHE A 431 -4.48 27.81 1.53
CA PHE A 431 -3.80 28.72 2.47
C PHE A 431 -4.28 30.15 2.30
N ARG A 432 -4.41 30.63 1.06
CA ARG A 432 -4.93 31.96 0.76
C ARG A 432 -6.38 32.14 1.29
N LEU A 433 -7.24 31.16 1.05
CA LEU A 433 -8.64 31.19 1.51
C LEU A 433 -8.77 31.10 3.03
N LEU A 434 -7.85 30.42 3.70
CA LEU A 434 -7.79 30.30 5.16
C LEU A 434 -7.11 31.50 5.82
N GLY A 435 -6.58 32.46 5.06
CA GLY A 435 -5.93 33.66 5.58
C GLY A 435 -4.54 33.39 6.19
N LYS A 436 -3.81 32.39 5.69
CA LYS A 436 -2.44 32.12 6.14
C LYS A 436 -1.57 33.37 5.85
N PRO A 437 -0.81 33.90 6.85
CA PRO A 437 0.12 34.98 6.61
C PRO A 437 1.16 34.64 5.54
N LEU A 438 1.52 35.59 4.68
CA LEU A 438 2.45 35.37 3.56
C LEU A 438 3.90 35.12 4.01
N ASP A 439 4.22 35.39 5.27
CA ASP A 439 5.57 35.34 5.84
C ASP A 439 5.73 34.21 6.89
N SER A 440 4.87 33.20 6.87
CA SER A 440 4.88 32.09 7.85
C SER A 440 5.17 30.73 7.24
#